data_9e4937a5f96ee7795ad249e2182aec57
#
_entry.id   9e4937a5f96ee7795ad249e2182aec57
#
_cell.length_a   1.000
_cell.length_b   1.000
_cell.length_c   1.000
_cell.angle_alpha   90.00
_cell.angle_beta   90.00
_cell.angle_gamma   90.00
#
_symmetry.space_group_name_H-M   'P 1'
#
loop_
_entity.id
_entity.type
_entity.pdbx_description
1 polymer ?
#
loop_
_entity_poly.entity_id
_entity_poly.type
_entity_poly.pdbx_seq_one_letter_code
_entity_poly.pdbx_strand_id
1 'polypeptide(L)'
;MRVCTSLLFAASLFCLNAATSVAQTFSPPPLFFTGMDGILISDGGMEIPIWGYGLSSDGYITVPGPLLEYETGEEVNLAFVNNSAESHTIHLHGLDVNQANDGVPTTSFIVVQDEVGAYAFTASEPGTFLYHCHVTTTLHLTMGMYGMILVRHPGGVLFEGGPAYYADAPLLFSDLEIATNLDPVQSYPFHDIRPDYFMVNGRSGTQLETGSTGTPGEPGTILSCPNGESLALRLGSMAYTLTKLLIPSELEAVCYMSDGRPVPTPFGVEELDIYPGERFTILISPDAEYDGTIEVQSWDMVNREYVHSNFVRIRDAALNIGDPQIQEPLSLSISPNPSRDVISVHSKDGRDLADWTIYNASGQMITNGHCNAPSMRIDISFLESGSYILESINGDQKYRARFVK
;
A
#
# COMPACT_ATOMS: atom_id res chain seq x y z
N MET A 1 10.57 69.03 -61.50
CA MET A 1 10.05 68.85 -60.13
C MET A 1 9.91 67.32 -59.89
N ARG A 2 10.82 66.73 -59.13
CA ARG A 2 10.82 65.33 -58.79
C ARG A 2 10.39 65.25 -57.30
N VAL A 3 9.29 64.59 -57.05
CA VAL A 3 8.81 64.32 -55.73
C VAL A 3 9.41 62.93 -55.27
N CYS A 4 10.16 63.00 -54.18
CA CYS A 4 10.76 61.81 -53.55
C CYS A 4 9.83 61.34 -52.49
N THR A 5 9.30 60.10 -52.64
CA THR A 5 8.46 59.41 -51.64
C THR A 5 9.33 58.51 -50.81
N SER A 6 9.50 58.83 -49.51
CA SER A 6 10.22 58.03 -48.55
C SER A 6 9.28 56.98 -47.98
N LEU A 7 9.60 55.71 -48.18
CA LEU A 7 8.98 54.57 -47.53
C LEU A 7 9.63 54.35 -46.13
N LEU A 8 8.85 54.49 -45.08
CA LEU A 8 9.18 54.10 -43.71
C LEU A 8 8.89 52.62 -43.54
N PHE A 9 9.93 51.80 -43.37
CA PHE A 9 9.80 50.43 -42.89
C PHE A 9 9.67 50.44 -41.35
N ALA A 10 8.50 50.04 -40.83
CA ALA A 10 8.31 49.75 -39.42
C ALA A 10 8.80 48.32 -39.14
N ALA A 11 9.92 48.20 -38.44
CA ALA A 11 10.39 46.93 -37.94
C ALA A 11 9.63 46.58 -36.66
N SER A 12 8.73 45.62 -36.74
CA SER A 12 8.07 45.03 -35.56
C SER A 12 9.04 44.11 -34.82
N LEU A 13 9.49 44.58 -33.67
CA LEU A 13 10.27 43.76 -32.74
C LEU A 13 9.33 42.76 -32.07
N PHE A 14 9.40 41.50 -32.51
CA PHE A 14 8.80 40.40 -31.77
C PHE A 14 9.68 40.09 -30.54
N CYS A 15 9.26 40.53 -29.37
CA CYS A 15 9.81 40.01 -28.11
C CYS A 15 9.34 38.57 -27.94
N LEU A 16 10.22 37.59 -28.22
CA LEU A 16 10.05 36.23 -27.70
C LEU A 16 10.22 36.28 -26.18
N ASN A 17 9.13 36.25 -25.46
CA ASN A 17 9.14 35.87 -24.06
C ASN A 17 9.51 34.38 -24.00
N ALA A 18 10.78 34.09 -23.80
CA ALA A 18 11.21 32.78 -23.35
C ALA A 18 10.64 32.57 -21.92
N ALA A 19 9.54 31.86 -21.82
CA ALA A 19 9.09 31.33 -20.54
C ALA A 19 10.20 30.40 -20.06
N THR A 20 11.00 30.88 -19.13
CA THR A 20 11.86 30.01 -18.34
C THR A 20 10.95 29.11 -17.51
N SER A 21 10.74 27.88 -17.97
CA SER A 21 10.18 26.84 -17.10
C SER A 21 11.17 26.67 -15.94
N VAL A 22 10.79 27.15 -14.78
CA VAL A 22 11.45 26.77 -13.53
C VAL A 22 11.19 25.27 -13.42
N ALA A 23 12.21 24.45 -13.66
CA ALA A 23 12.16 23.04 -13.33
C ALA A 23 11.94 22.96 -11.82
N GLN A 24 10.72 22.61 -11.41
CA GLN A 24 10.43 22.27 -10.03
C GLN A 24 11.34 21.10 -9.68
N THR A 25 12.30 21.33 -8.78
CA THR A 25 13.12 20.26 -8.21
C THR A 25 12.23 19.52 -7.22
N PHE A 26 11.52 18.51 -7.70
CA PHE A 26 10.87 17.56 -6.84
C PHE A 26 11.94 16.78 -6.07
N SER A 27 11.81 16.64 -4.77
CA SER A 27 12.43 15.53 -4.06
C SER A 27 12.02 14.27 -4.80
N PRO A 28 12.92 13.31 -5.10
CA PRO A 28 12.52 12.14 -5.85
C PRO A 28 11.39 11.44 -5.08
N PRO A 29 10.18 11.34 -5.66
CA PRO A 29 9.10 10.61 -5.00
C PRO A 29 9.52 9.16 -4.85
N PRO A 30 8.95 8.41 -3.89
CA PRO A 30 9.12 6.99 -3.85
C PRO A 30 8.69 6.44 -5.22
N LEU A 31 9.63 5.89 -5.95
CA LEU A 31 9.36 5.33 -7.25
C LEU A 31 8.56 4.04 -7.07
N PHE A 32 7.31 4.05 -7.48
CA PHE A 32 6.47 2.87 -7.59
C PHE A 32 6.93 2.00 -8.76
N PHE A 33 6.72 0.70 -8.65
CA PHE A 33 6.85 -0.18 -9.79
C PHE A 33 5.73 -1.21 -9.82
N THR A 34 5.47 -1.79 -11.00
CA THR A 34 4.55 -2.89 -11.19
C THR A 34 5.33 -4.19 -11.42
N GLY A 35 4.75 -5.31 -11.02
CA GLY A 35 5.31 -6.64 -11.23
C GLY A 35 4.20 -7.69 -11.37
N MET A 36 4.56 -8.83 -12.00
CA MET A 36 3.67 -9.97 -12.23
C MET A 36 4.24 -11.26 -11.64
N ASP A 37 5.27 -11.18 -10.82
CA ASP A 37 6.05 -12.29 -10.27
C ASP A 37 6.01 -12.36 -8.73
N GLY A 38 5.01 -11.71 -8.13
CA GLY A 38 4.81 -11.76 -6.69
C GLY A 38 4.19 -13.07 -6.21
N ILE A 39 4.41 -13.38 -4.95
CA ILE A 39 3.80 -14.53 -4.27
C ILE A 39 3.18 -14.05 -2.97
N LEU A 40 1.89 -14.32 -2.80
CA LEU A 40 1.18 -14.21 -1.54
C LEU A 40 1.22 -15.58 -0.84
N ILE A 41 1.58 -15.60 0.41
CA ILE A 41 1.51 -16.82 1.23
C ILE A 41 0.18 -16.81 2.01
N SER A 42 -0.68 -17.76 1.71
CA SER A 42 -1.95 -17.92 2.43
C SER A 42 -1.75 -18.32 3.88
N ASP A 43 -2.80 -18.20 4.70
CA ASP A 43 -2.81 -18.67 6.09
C ASP A 43 -2.47 -20.17 6.22
N GLY A 44 -2.86 -20.98 5.23
CA GLY A 44 -2.50 -22.41 5.15
C GLY A 44 -1.12 -22.69 4.55
N GLY A 45 -0.31 -21.67 4.24
CA GLY A 45 1.02 -21.80 3.64
C GLY A 45 1.04 -22.06 2.14
N MET A 46 -0.08 -21.92 1.44
CA MET A 46 -0.14 -22.02 -0.02
C MET A 46 0.49 -20.78 -0.66
N GLU A 47 1.31 -20.98 -1.67
CA GLU A 47 1.84 -19.93 -2.54
C GLU A 47 0.81 -19.56 -3.62
N ILE A 48 0.33 -18.32 -3.61
CA ILE A 48 -0.63 -17.80 -4.57
C ILE A 48 0.11 -16.76 -5.43
N PRO A 49 0.24 -16.97 -6.76
CA PRO A 49 0.82 -15.96 -7.65
C PRO A 49 -0.01 -14.68 -7.63
N ILE A 50 0.67 -13.53 -7.58
CA ILE A 50 0.03 -12.23 -7.59
C ILE A 50 0.73 -11.28 -8.56
N TRP A 51 -0.04 -10.31 -9.06
CA TRP A 51 0.46 -9.11 -9.70
C TRP A 51 0.22 -7.94 -8.76
N GLY A 52 1.06 -6.93 -8.80
CA GLY A 52 0.91 -5.86 -7.83
C GLY A 52 1.77 -4.65 -8.07
N TYR A 53 1.70 -3.76 -7.12
CA TYR A 53 2.55 -2.59 -6.99
C TYR A 53 3.53 -2.79 -5.84
N GLY A 54 4.72 -2.20 -5.99
CA GLY A 54 5.73 -2.16 -4.94
C GLY A 54 6.46 -0.84 -4.91
N LEU A 55 7.15 -0.57 -3.80
CA LEU A 55 8.12 0.52 -3.71
C LEU A 55 9.47 0.03 -4.22
N SER A 56 10.13 0.84 -5.05
CA SER A 56 11.47 0.50 -5.56
C SER A 56 12.51 0.34 -4.46
N SER A 57 12.29 0.97 -3.30
CA SER A 57 13.11 0.77 -2.09
C SER A 57 13.04 -0.65 -1.57
N ASP A 58 11.92 -1.32 -1.74
CA ASP A 58 11.64 -2.63 -1.15
C ASP A 58 11.97 -3.76 -2.12
N GLY A 59 11.82 -3.50 -3.43
CA GLY A 59 12.23 -4.41 -4.50
C GLY A 59 11.30 -5.62 -4.70
N TYR A 60 10.08 -5.58 -4.16
CA TYR A 60 9.04 -6.60 -4.35
C TYR A 60 7.66 -5.95 -4.39
N ILE A 61 6.70 -6.65 -4.98
CA ILE A 61 5.28 -6.27 -5.02
C ILE A 61 4.53 -6.93 -3.88
N THR A 62 3.43 -6.30 -3.47
CA THR A 62 2.56 -6.80 -2.39
C THR A 62 1.09 -6.77 -2.81
N VAL A 63 0.25 -7.47 -2.07
CA VAL A 63 -1.21 -7.37 -2.11
C VAL A 63 -1.74 -7.20 -0.69
N PRO A 64 -2.38 -6.06 -0.40
CA PRO A 64 -2.48 -4.87 -1.24
C PRO A 64 -1.11 -4.27 -1.59
N GLY A 65 -1.05 -3.42 -2.61
CA GLY A 65 0.10 -2.56 -2.85
C GLY A 65 0.33 -1.59 -1.69
N PRO A 66 1.47 -0.87 -1.66
CA PRO A 66 1.85 0.02 -0.56
C PRO A 66 0.79 1.06 -0.22
N LEU A 67 0.60 1.34 1.07
CA LEU A 67 -0.23 2.45 1.52
C LEU A 67 0.40 3.78 1.08
N LEU A 68 -0.37 4.61 0.39
CA LEU A 68 0.02 5.96 0.02
C LEU A 68 -0.55 6.95 1.03
N GLU A 69 0.27 7.87 1.52
CA GLU A 69 -0.10 8.80 2.57
C GLU A 69 0.26 10.23 2.16
N TYR A 70 -0.71 11.12 2.21
CA TYR A 70 -0.57 12.53 1.85
C TYR A 70 -1.25 13.43 2.89
N GLU A 71 -0.91 14.72 2.87
CA GLU A 71 -1.62 15.76 3.61
C GLU A 71 -2.51 16.59 2.66
N THR A 72 -3.61 17.13 3.19
CA THR A 72 -4.48 18.02 2.41
C THR A 72 -3.71 19.24 1.91
N GLY A 73 -3.78 19.47 0.60
CA GLY A 73 -3.07 20.54 -0.10
C GLY A 73 -1.69 20.14 -0.64
N GLU A 74 -1.24 18.92 -0.39
CA GLU A 74 0.03 18.44 -0.92
C GLU A 74 0.00 18.29 -2.45
N GLU A 75 1.03 18.83 -3.11
CA GLU A 75 1.27 18.63 -4.54
C GLU A 75 2.00 17.32 -4.75
N VAL A 76 1.31 16.36 -5.33
CA VAL A 76 1.79 14.99 -5.51
C VAL A 76 2.27 14.77 -6.94
N ASN A 77 3.41 14.10 -7.08
CA ASN A 77 3.88 13.53 -8.35
C ASN A 77 4.11 12.04 -8.16
N LEU A 78 3.08 11.24 -8.41
CA LEU A 78 3.13 9.79 -8.29
C LEU A 78 3.69 9.19 -9.58
N ALA A 79 4.96 8.83 -9.55
CA ALA A 79 5.64 8.18 -10.67
C ALA A 79 5.74 6.67 -10.44
N PHE A 80 5.55 5.89 -11.51
CA PHE A 80 5.80 4.44 -11.49
C PHE A 80 6.49 3.96 -12.76
N VAL A 81 7.31 2.92 -12.61
CA VAL A 81 7.91 2.19 -13.71
C VAL A 81 7.16 0.88 -13.92
N ASN A 82 6.86 0.55 -15.17
CA ASN A 82 6.25 -0.72 -15.49
C ASN A 82 7.31 -1.78 -15.78
N ASN A 83 7.59 -2.65 -14.79
CA ASN A 83 8.55 -3.76 -14.92
C ASN A 83 7.91 -5.06 -15.45
N SER A 84 6.63 -5.03 -15.85
CA SER A 84 5.88 -6.21 -16.29
C SER A 84 5.66 -6.23 -17.79
N ALA A 85 5.38 -7.41 -18.35
CA ALA A 85 5.13 -7.59 -19.78
C ALA A 85 3.82 -6.97 -20.29
N GLU A 86 2.87 -6.72 -19.40
CA GLU A 86 1.61 -6.07 -19.73
C GLU A 86 1.63 -4.57 -19.46
N SER A 87 0.71 -3.84 -20.09
CA SER A 87 0.53 -2.42 -19.83
C SER A 87 -0.24 -2.19 -18.53
N HIS A 88 0.13 -1.16 -17.78
CA HIS A 88 -0.54 -0.82 -16.53
C HIS A 88 -0.86 0.67 -16.41
N THR A 89 -1.75 0.99 -15.48
CA THR A 89 -2.07 2.34 -15.04
C THR A 89 -2.21 2.36 -13.51
N ILE A 90 -2.29 3.56 -12.92
CA ILE A 90 -2.77 3.77 -11.55
C ILE A 90 -3.98 4.68 -11.64
N HIS A 91 -5.19 4.12 -11.51
CA HIS A 91 -6.41 4.90 -11.36
C HIS A 91 -6.54 5.36 -9.91
N LEU A 92 -6.73 6.67 -9.73
CA LEU A 92 -6.85 7.33 -8.43
C LEU A 92 -8.31 7.38 -8.00
N HIS A 93 -8.82 6.27 -7.48
CA HIS A 93 -10.23 6.04 -7.22
C HIS A 93 -10.76 6.93 -6.09
N GLY A 94 -11.63 7.85 -6.43
CA GLY A 94 -12.33 8.75 -5.52
C GLY A 94 -11.61 10.08 -5.24
N LEU A 95 -10.36 10.26 -5.67
CA LEU A 95 -9.68 11.56 -5.62
C LEU A 95 -10.19 12.49 -6.71
N ASP A 96 -10.32 13.78 -6.39
CA ASP A 96 -10.69 14.81 -7.36
C ASP A 96 -9.46 15.21 -8.19
N VAL A 97 -9.23 14.50 -9.27
CA VAL A 97 -8.14 14.73 -10.21
C VAL A 97 -8.67 15.07 -11.60
N ASN A 98 -7.86 15.75 -12.42
CA ASN A 98 -8.23 15.96 -13.80
C ASN A 98 -8.08 14.67 -14.62
N GLN A 99 -8.80 14.57 -15.74
CA GLN A 99 -8.83 13.36 -16.57
C GLN A 99 -7.45 12.88 -17.03
N ALA A 100 -6.50 13.79 -17.28
CA ALA A 100 -5.15 13.41 -17.71
C ALA A 100 -4.37 12.66 -16.61
N ASN A 101 -4.74 12.83 -15.34
CA ASN A 101 -4.12 12.21 -14.19
C ASN A 101 -5.03 11.17 -13.49
N ASP A 102 -6.13 10.78 -14.14
CA ASP A 102 -7.11 9.85 -13.57
C ASP A 102 -6.70 8.37 -13.68
N GLY A 103 -5.77 8.06 -14.58
CA GLY A 103 -5.29 6.69 -14.79
C GLY A 103 -6.26 5.78 -15.57
N VAL A 104 -7.37 6.31 -16.10
CA VAL A 104 -8.26 5.58 -17.00
C VAL A 104 -7.67 5.62 -18.43
N PRO A 105 -7.43 4.49 -19.10
CA PRO A 105 -6.73 4.45 -20.40
C PRO A 105 -7.29 5.34 -21.50
N THR A 106 -8.61 5.56 -21.51
CA THR A 106 -9.30 6.36 -22.55
C THR A 106 -9.23 7.86 -22.33
N THR A 107 -8.93 8.32 -21.12
CA THR A 107 -8.89 9.74 -20.73
C THR A 107 -7.53 10.19 -20.24
N SER A 108 -6.69 9.25 -19.85
CA SER A 108 -5.34 9.47 -19.33
C SER A 108 -4.30 8.81 -20.27
N PHE A 109 -3.44 7.97 -19.74
CA PHE A 109 -2.41 7.24 -20.48
C PHE A 109 -2.23 5.83 -19.93
N ILE A 110 -1.60 4.98 -20.72
CA ILE A 110 -1.11 3.67 -20.28
C ILE A 110 0.41 3.70 -20.24
N VAL A 111 1.01 2.87 -19.39
CA VAL A 111 2.46 2.70 -19.29
C VAL A 111 2.79 1.29 -19.76
N VAL A 112 3.50 1.19 -20.88
CA VAL A 112 3.93 -0.10 -21.44
C VAL A 112 5.20 -0.56 -20.74
N GLN A 113 5.60 -1.81 -20.99
CA GLN A 113 6.80 -2.40 -20.40
C GLN A 113 8.03 -1.49 -20.53
N ASP A 114 8.82 -1.40 -19.46
CA ASP A 114 10.06 -0.63 -19.34
C ASP A 114 9.89 0.91 -19.44
N GLU A 115 8.65 1.41 -19.48
CA GLU A 115 8.37 2.84 -19.46
C GLU A 115 8.01 3.35 -18.05
N VAL A 116 8.13 4.66 -17.89
CA VAL A 116 7.76 5.40 -16.67
C VAL A 116 6.54 6.27 -16.96
N GLY A 117 5.52 6.16 -16.13
CA GLY A 117 4.37 7.06 -16.09
C GLY A 117 4.40 7.91 -14.82
N ALA A 118 3.76 9.09 -14.87
CA ALA A 118 3.62 9.94 -13.71
C ALA A 118 2.25 10.64 -13.70
N TYR A 119 1.62 10.68 -12.53
CA TYR A 119 0.38 11.38 -12.25
C TYR A 119 0.68 12.57 -11.34
N ALA A 120 0.30 13.77 -11.78
CA ALA A 120 0.48 15.00 -11.01
C ALA A 120 -0.88 15.53 -10.57
N PHE A 121 -1.08 15.66 -9.26
CA PHE A 121 -2.35 16.12 -8.69
C PHE A 121 -2.11 16.80 -7.33
N THR A 122 -3.12 17.55 -6.88
CA THR A 122 -3.17 18.08 -5.50
C THR A 122 -4.06 17.16 -4.68
N ALA A 123 -3.60 16.70 -3.53
CA ALA A 123 -4.42 15.96 -2.55
C ALA A 123 -5.37 16.94 -1.86
N SER A 124 -6.47 17.35 -2.53
CA SER A 124 -7.30 18.49 -2.14
C SER A 124 -8.21 18.24 -0.93
N GLU A 125 -8.62 17.00 -0.72
CA GLU A 125 -9.62 16.64 0.28
C GLU A 125 -9.11 15.54 1.22
N PRO A 126 -9.29 15.69 2.55
CA PRO A 126 -8.95 14.63 3.48
C PRO A 126 -9.92 13.46 3.35
N GLY A 127 -9.40 12.24 3.44
CA GLY A 127 -10.26 11.06 3.34
C GLY A 127 -9.51 9.76 3.12
N THR A 128 -10.30 8.71 2.90
CA THR A 128 -9.85 7.38 2.52
C THR A 128 -10.19 7.15 1.05
N PHE A 129 -9.18 6.80 0.26
CA PHE A 129 -9.28 6.59 -1.18
C PHE A 129 -8.59 5.29 -1.57
N LEU A 130 -8.76 4.87 -2.82
CA LEU A 130 -8.14 3.66 -3.35
C LEU A 130 -7.32 3.99 -4.59
N TYR A 131 -6.41 3.12 -4.94
CA TYR A 131 -5.79 3.12 -6.25
C TYR A 131 -5.77 1.71 -6.83
N HIS A 132 -5.87 1.60 -8.15
CA HIS A 132 -5.84 0.30 -8.81
C HIS A 132 -5.50 0.40 -10.30
N CYS A 133 -5.12 -0.71 -10.91
CA CYS A 133 -4.93 -0.77 -12.35
C CYS A 133 -6.28 -0.70 -13.08
N HIS A 134 -6.30 0.04 -14.21
CA HIS A 134 -7.50 0.18 -15.04
C HIS A 134 -7.30 -0.37 -16.46
N VAL A 135 -6.21 -1.10 -16.70
CA VAL A 135 -6.00 -1.92 -17.91
C VAL A 135 -6.50 -3.32 -17.62
N THR A 136 -7.33 -3.90 -18.47
CA THR A 136 -7.96 -5.22 -18.24
C THR A 136 -8.42 -5.37 -16.79
N THR A 137 -9.18 -4.38 -16.32
CA THR A 137 -9.41 -4.07 -14.90
C THR A 137 -9.77 -5.29 -14.07
N THR A 138 -10.74 -6.12 -14.55
CA THR A 138 -11.18 -7.31 -13.81
C THR A 138 -10.03 -8.28 -13.52
N LEU A 139 -9.18 -8.59 -14.51
CA LEU A 139 -8.03 -9.47 -14.32
C LEU A 139 -7.02 -8.86 -13.36
N HIS A 140 -6.62 -7.61 -13.60
CA HIS A 140 -5.58 -6.98 -12.80
C HIS A 140 -6.00 -6.79 -11.33
N LEU A 141 -7.29 -6.52 -11.07
CA LEU A 141 -7.81 -6.48 -9.71
C LEU A 141 -7.80 -7.88 -9.06
N THR A 142 -8.30 -8.90 -9.77
CA THR A 142 -8.27 -10.29 -9.27
C THR A 142 -6.84 -10.75 -8.97
N MET A 143 -5.88 -10.30 -9.77
CA MET A 143 -4.46 -10.61 -9.53
C MET A 143 -3.83 -9.84 -8.38
N GLY A 144 -4.46 -8.75 -7.87
CA GLY A 144 -3.99 -8.02 -6.69
C GLY A 144 -3.48 -6.60 -6.94
N MET A 145 -3.70 -6.01 -8.14
CA MET A 145 -3.18 -4.68 -8.50
C MET A 145 -4.04 -3.53 -7.94
N TYR A 146 -4.01 -3.35 -6.64
CA TYR A 146 -4.74 -2.29 -5.91
C TYR A 146 -4.06 -1.94 -4.59
N GLY A 147 -4.43 -0.80 -4.01
CA GLY A 147 -4.03 -0.37 -2.67
C GLY A 147 -4.87 0.81 -2.17
N MET A 148 -4.48 1.37 -1.05
CA MET A 148 -5.19 2.45 -0.37
C MET A 148 -4.39 3.74 -0.38
N ILE A 149 -5.11 4.87 -0.43
CA ILE A 149 -4.57 6.21 -0.26
C ILE A 149 -5.25 6.86 0.95
N LEU A 150 -4.45 7.41 1.86
CA LEU A 150 -4.94 8.27 2.94
C LEU A 150 -4.50 9.69 2.68
N VAL A 151 -5.46 10.61 2.73
CA VAL A 151 -5.18 12.05 2.77
C VAL A 151 -5.61 12.55 4.14
N ARG A 152 -4.65 13.10 4.91
CA ARG A 152 -4.90 13.59 6.26
C ARG A 152 -5.14 15.09 6.26
N HIS A 153 -6.07 15.52 7.11
CA HIS A 153 -6.20 16.93 7.42
C HIS A 153 -5.11 17.33 8.43
N PRO A 154 -4.40 18.45 8.22
CA PRO A 154 -3.45 18.94 9.20
C PRO A 154 -4.15 19.25 10.54
N GLY A 155 -3.47 19.00 11.67
CA GLY A 155 -4.00 19.26 13.00
C GLY A 155 -4.68 18.07 13.68
N GLY A 156 -4.58 16.85 13.13
CA GLY A 156 -5.04 15.63 13.79
C GLY A 156 -6.57 15.50 13.91
N VAL A 157 -7.30 16.10 12.97
CA VAL A 157 -8.76 15.99 12.84
C VAL A 157 -9.11 15.29 11.54
N LEU A 158 -10.31 14.68 11.46
CA LEU A 158 -10.71 13.96 10.23
C LEU A 158 -10.89 14.88 9.02
N PHE A 159 -11.40 16.10 9.25
CA PHE A 159 -11.62 17.16 8.24
C PHE A 159 -11.79 18.49 8.98
N GLU A 160 -11.84 19.60 8.27
CA GLU A 160 -12.00 20.92 8.86
C GLU A 160 -13.27 21.01 9.74
N GLY A 161 -13.10 21.27 11.03
CA GLY A 161 -14.19 21.28 12.01
C GLY A 161 -14.69 19.89 12.42
N GLY A 162 -14.05 18.83 11.95
CA GLY A 162 -14.33 17.45 12.33
C GLY A 162 -13.71 17.03 13.66
N PRO A 163 -13.99 15.80 14.12
CA PRO A 163 -13.45 15.29 15.37
C PRO A 163 -11.95 15.01 15.27
N ALA A 164 -11.27 15.18 16.41
CA ALA A 164 -9.90 14.73 16.59
C ALA A 164 -9.84 13.21 16.77
N TYR A 165 -8.70 12.61 16.45
CA TYR A 165 -8.43 11.19 16.65
C TYR A 165 -6.94 10.96 16.98
N TYR A 166 -6.68 9.83 17.64
CA TYR A 166 -5.31 9.48 18.07
C TYR A 166 -4.44 8.98 16.92
N ALA A 167 -4.95 8.02 16.16
CA ALA A 167 -4.22 7.40 15.05
C ALA A 167 -5.16 6.84 13.98
N ASP A 168 -4.62 6.63 12.77
CA ASP A 168 -5.31 5.93 11.69
C ASP A 168 -5.13 4.41 11.82
N ALA A 169 -6.18 3.67 11.49
CA ALA A 169 -6.17 2.23 11.31
C ALA A 169 -6.71 1.89 9.91
N PRO A 170 -5.84 1.87 8.89
CA PRO A 170 -6.24 1.48 7.54
C PRO A 170 -6.60 0.00 7.48
N LEU A 171 -7.79 -0.31 6.96
CA LEU A 171 -8.27 -1.66 6.73
C LEU A 171 -8.80 -1.77 5.30
N LEU A 172 -8.03 -2.41 4.44
CA LEU A 172 -8.41 -2.70 3.06
C LEU A 172 -8.90 -4.14 2.98
N PHE A 173 -10.18 -4.30 2.65
CA PHE A 173 -10.82 -5.59 2.43
C PHE A 173 -10.66 -6.00 0.98
N SER A 174 -10.28 -7.24 0.76
CA SER A 174 -10.08 -7.79 -0.58
C SER A 174 -10.25 -9.29 -0.59
N ASP A 175 -10.45 -9.83 -1.78
CA ASP A 175 -10.55 -11.27 -1.98
C ASP A 175 -9.89 -11.70 -3.30
N LEU A 176 -9.54 -12.95 -3.39
CA LEU A 176 -8.95 -13.57 -4.56
C LEU A 176 -9.73 -14.86 -4.92
N GLU A 177 -9.76 -15.18 -6.20
CA GLU A 177 -10.12 -16.50 -6.69
C GLU A 177 -8.81 -17.24 -7.00
N ILE A 178 -8.42 -18.19 -6.15
CA ILE A 178 -7.12 -18.88 -6.24
C ILE A 178 -6.91 -19.51 -7.62
N ALA A 179 -7.96 -20.08 -8.20
CA ALA A 179 -7.88 -20.70 -9.53
C ALA A 179 -7.48 -19.69 -10.62
N THR A 180 -8.02 -18.46 -10.55
CA THR A 180 -7.65 -17.37 -11.46
C THR A 180 -6.22 -16.92 -11.25
N ASN A 181 -5.77 -16.80 -10.01
CA ASN A 181 -4.38 -16.43 -9.72
C ASN A 181 -3.37 -17.48 -10.20
N LEU A 182 -3.72 -18.77 -10.12
CA LEU A 182 -2.87 -19.87 -10.61
C LEU A 182 -2.82 -19.95 -12.14
N ASP A 183 -3.90 -19.62 -12.84
CA ASP A 183 -3.97 -19.63 -14.31
C ASP A 183 -4.86 -18.51 -14.85
N PRO A 184 -4.35 -17.26 -14.89
CA PRO A 184 -5.14 -16.10 -15.28
C PRO A 184 -5.65 -16.14 -16.73
N VAL A 185 -4.96 -16.86 -17.62
CA VAL A 185 -5.34 -16.97 -19.05
C VAL A 185 -6.60 -17.81 -19.22
N GLN A 186 -6.75 -18.88 -18.45
CA GLN A 186 -7.92 -19.77 -18.53
C GLN A 186 -9.19 -19.15 -17.93
N SER A 187 -9.03 -18.16 -17.05
CA SER A 187 -10.16 -17.51 -16.36
C SER A 187 -10.91 -16.49 -17.23
N TYR A 188 -10.33 -16.08 -18.36
CA TYR A 188 -11.00 -15.18 -19.29
C TYR A 188 -12.16 -15.91 -20.02
N PRO A 189 -13.33 -15.30 -20.19
CA PRO A 189 -13.71 -13.90 -20.01
C PRO A 189 -14.42 -13.55 -18.66
N PHE A 190 -13.93 -13.86 -17.52
CA PHE A 190 -14.34 -13.39 -16.17
C PHE A 190 -15.85 -13.17 -15.94
N HIS A 191 -16.69 -14.11 -16.37
CA HIS A 191 -18.15 -13.98 -16.17
C HIS A 191 -18.60 -14.36 -14.77
N ASP A 192 -17.80 -15.08 -14.03
CA ASP A 192 -18.21 -15.78 -12.83
C ASP A 192 -17.03 -15.93 -11.87
N ILE A 193 -16.49 -14.78 -11.45
CA ILE A 193 -15.44 -14.74 -10.42
C ILE A 193 -16.07 -15.09 -9.10
N ARG A 194 -15.57 -16.15 -8.46
CA ARG A 194 -16.01 -16.64 -7.15
C ARG A 194 -14.85 -16.69 -6.18
N PRO A 195 -14.59 -15.59 -5.46
CA PRO A 195 -13.51 -15.55 -4.50
C PRO A 195 -13.62 -16.69 -3.48
N ASP A 196 -12.47 -17.26 -3.16
CA ASP A 196 -12.30 -18.34 -2.20
C ASP A 196 -11.18 -18.05 -1.17
N TYR A 197 -10.52 -16.90 -1.27
CA TYR A 197 -9.55 -16.41 -0.30
C TYR A 197 -9.84 -14.94 0.06
N PHE A 198 -10.12 -14.67 1.34
CA PHE A 198 -10.63 -13.38 1.85
C PHE A 198 -9.63 -12.75 2.79
N MET A 199 -9.35 -11.45 2.61
CA MET A 199 -8.24 -10.79 3.28
C MET A 199 -8.63 -9.45 3.89
N VAL A 200 -7.91 -9.10 4.95
CA VAL A 200 -7.81 -7.74 5.49
C VAL A 200 -6.33 -7.35 5.43
N ASN A 201 -6.00 -6.29 4.70
CA ASN A 201 -4.61 -5.87 4.47
C ASN A 201 -3.70 -7.01 3.97
N GLY A 202 -4.20 -7.84 3.04
CA GLY A 202 -3.47 -8.97 2.48
C GLY A 202 -3.30 -10.19 3.39
N ARG A 203 -4.01 -10.24 4.51
CA ARG A 203 -3.92 -11.32 5.51
C ARG A 203 -5.27 -11.96 5.77
N SER A 204 -5.25 -13.22 6.18
CA SER A 204 -6.45 -14.01 6.49
C SER A 204 -6.22 -14.90 7.72
N GLY A 205 -7.29 -15.30 8.38
CA GLY A 205 -7.27 -16.30 9.45
C GLY A 205 -6.29 -15.97 10.58
N THR A 206 -5.41 -16.90 10.93
CA THR A 206 -4.43 -16.77 12.03
C THR A 206 -3.37 -15.69 11.77
N GLN A 207 -3.14 -15.28 10.51
CA GLN A 207 -2.24 -14.18 10.19
C GLN A 207 -2.74 -12.85 10.75
N LEU A 208 -4.06 -12.67 10.90
CA LEU A 208 -4.66 -11.49 11.53
C LEU A 208 -4.43 -11.46 13.04
N GLU A 209 -4.41 -12.63 13.69
CA GLU A 209 -4.22 -12.76 15.12
C GLU A 209 -2.78 -12.49 15.55
N THR A 210 -1.82 -12.84 14.72
CA THR A 210 -0.39 -12.66 15.03
C THR A 210 0.10 -11.23 14.84
N GLY A 211 -0.68 -10.39 14.17
CA GLY A 211 -0.28 -9.01 13.84
C GLY A 211 0.97 -8.93 12.99
N SER A 212 1.41 -10.05 12.44
CA SER A 212 2.60 -10.12 11.61
C SER A 212 2.44 -9.22 10.41
N THR A 213 3.12 -8.10 10.45
CA THR A 213 3.34 -7.26 9.29
C THR A 213 4.40 -7.96 8.47
N GLY A 214 4.08 -8.80 7.53
CA GLY A 214 5.09 -9.45 6.71
C GLY A 214 6.09 -8.48 6.08
N THR A 215 5.75 -7.18 6.03
CA THR A 215 6.48 -6.16 5.27
C THR A 215 6.47 -4.82 6.01
N PRO A 216 7.61 -4.13 6.16
CA PRO A 216 7.65 -2.76 6.65
C PRO A 216 6.78 -1.84 5.78
N GLY A 217 5.93 -1.02 6.41
CA GLY A 217 5.03 -0.09 5.72
C GLY A 217 3.65 -0.66 5.37
N GLU A 218 3.39 -1.93 5.62
CA GLU A 218 2.03 -2.48 5.52
C GLU A 218 1.23 -2.18 6.79
N PRO A 219 -0.05 -1.77 6.65
CA PRO A 219 -0.91 -1.54 7.80
C PRO A 219 -1.08 -2.79 8.65
N GLY A 220 -0.99 -2.63 9.97
CA GLY A 220 -1.20 -3.73 10.92
C GLY A 220 -2.66 -4.20 10.94
N THR A 221 -2.87 -5.41 11.45
CA THR A 221 -4.20 -6.00 11.64
C THR A 221 -4.57 -6.20 13.12
N ILE A 222 -3.64 -5.95 14.03
CA ILE A 222 -3.94 -5.78 15.45
C ILE A 222 -3.94 -4.28 15.71
N LEU A 223 -5.09 -3.75 16.09
CA LEU A 223 -5.28 -2.34 16.34
C LEU A 223 -5.08 -2.04 17.82
N SER A 224 -4.41 -0.93 18.11
CA SER A 224 -4.12 -0.49 19.47
C SER A 224 -4.61 0.93 19.67
N CYS A 225 -5.47 1.13 20.67
CA CYS A 225 -6.02 2.45 21.01
C CYS A 225 -5.80 2.71 22.52
N PRO A 226 -5.14 3.80 22.91
CA PRO A 226 -5.04 4.16 24.32
C PRO A 226 -6.41 4.51 24.90
N ASN A 227 -6.61 4.18 26.16
CA ASN A 227 -7.83 4.53 26.88
C ASN A 227 -8.13 6.04 26.81
N GLY A 228 -9.38 6.37 26.49
CA GLY A 228 -9.85 7.74 26.35
C GLY A 228 -9.52 8.43 25.04
N GLU A 229 -8.84 7.71 24.12
CA GLU A 229 -8.56 8.19 22.76
C GLU A 229 -9.50 7.54 21.74
N SER A 230 -9.57 8.09 20.54
CA SER A 230 -10.34 7.54 19.42
C SER A 230 -9.41 7.10 18.28
N LEU A 231 -9.68 5.94 17.72
CA LEU A 231 -8.97 5.41 16.56
C LEU A 231 -9.81 5.61 15.29
N ALA A 232 -9.20 6.12 14.24
CA ALA A 232 -9.87 6.29 12.95
C ALA A 232 -9.72 5.03 12.08
N LEU A 233 -10.76 4.21 12.02
CA LEU A 233 -10.82 3.10 11.06
C LEU A 233 -10.98 3.68 9.65
N ARG A 234 -9.97 3.50 8.80
CA ARG A 234 -9.96 3.91 7.40
C ARG A 234 -10.28 2.70 6.53
N LEU A 235 -11.55 2.55 6.21
CA LEU A 235 -12.10 1.36 5.58
C LEU A 235 -12.19 1.53 4.07
N GLY A 236 -11.80 0.50 3.32
CA GLY A 236 -11.99 0.45 1.87
C GLY A 236 -12.16 -0.99 1.39
N SER A 237 -12.94 -1.20 0.34
CA SER A 237 -13.16 -2.54 -0.23
C SER A 237 -12.69 -2.59 -1.68
N MET A 238 -11.81 -3.55 -1.97
CA MET A 238 -11.41 -3.98 -3.31
C MET A 238 -11.82 -5.43 -3.58
N ALA A 239 -12.73 -5.96 -2.74
CA ALA A 239 -13.28 -7.30 -2.87
C ALA A 239 -14.29 -7.40 -4.03
N TYR A 240 -14.53 -8.59 -4.53
CA TYR A 240 -15.69 -8.93 -5.37
C TYR A 240 -16.92 -9.29 -4.54
N THR A 241 -16.71 -9.66 -3.27
CA THR A 241 -17.79 -9.90 -2.30
C THR A 241 -18.22 -8.62 -1.61
N LEU A 242 -19.44 -8.60 -1.08
CA LEU A 242 -19.85 -7.59 -0.12
C LEU A 242 -19.11 -7.84 1.19
N THR A 243 -18.44 -6.83 1.72
CA THR A 243 -17.86 -6.84 3.05
C THR A 243 -18.87 -6.30 4.06
N LYS A 244 -19.19 -7.08 5.08
CA LYS A 244 -20.05 -6.66 6.18
C LYS A 244 -19.23 -6.63 7.48
N LEU A 245 -19.19 -5.49 8.14
CA LEU A 245 -18.57 -5.36 9.46
C LEU A 245 -19.63 -5.53 10.55
N LEU A 246 -19.31 -6.34 11.54
CA LEU A 246 -20.04 -6.40 12.82
C LEU A 246 -19.14 -5.81 13.91
N ILE A 247 -19.54 -4.65 14.42
CA ILE A 247 -18.74 -3.84 15.34
C ILE A 247 -19.38 -3.92 16.73
N PRO A 248 -18.67 -4.43 17.73
CA PRO A 248 -19.18 -4.45 19.11
C PRO A 248 -19.60 -3.06 19.61
N SER A 249 -20.74 -2.98 20.31
CA SER A 249 -21.28 -1.73 20.85
C SER A 249 -20.34 -1.03 21.82
N GLU A 250 -19.46 -1.78 22.48
CA GLU A 250 -18.44 -1.30 23.42
C GLU A 250 -17.35 -0.44 22.74
N LEU A 251 -17.28 -0.48 21.40
CA LEU A 251 -16.37 0.37 20.63
C LEU A 251 -16.95 1.75 20.32
N GLU A 252 -18.22 2.01 20.67
CA GLU A 252 -18.91 3.28 20.43
C GLU A 252 -18.68 3.85 19.01
N ALA A 253 -18.75 2.99 18.00
CA ALA A 253 -18.37 3.31 16.64
C ALA A 253 -19.31 4.35 16.00
N VAL A 254 -18.73 5.43 15.43
CA VAL A 254 -19.46 6.48 14.72
C VAL A 254 -18.86 6.71 13.33
N CYS A 255 -19.71 6.64 12.31
CA CYS A 255 -19.32 6.96 10.93
C CYS A 255 -19.35 8.47 10.71
N TYR A 256 -18.20 9.00 10.25
CA TYR A 256 -18.02 10.43 9.97
C TYR A 256 -17.85 10.73 8.49
N MET A 257 -17.34 9.76 7.69
CA MET A 257 -17.09 9.99 6.27
C MET A 257 -17.49 8.77 5.44
N SER A 258 -18.01 9.02 4.25
CA SER A 258 -18.28 8.04 3.20
C SER A 258 -17.67 8.52 1.90
N ASP A 259 -17.02 7.63 1.15
CA ASP A 259 -16.39 7.90 -0.15
C ASP A 259 -15.49 9.16 -0.18
N GLY A 260 -14.69 9.31 0.89
CA GLY A 260 -13.76 10.44 1.02
C GLY A 260 -14.42 11.78 1.32
N ARG A 261 -15.72 11.79 1.75
CA ARG A 261 -16.45 13.02 2.10
C ARG A 261 -17.11 12.92 3.47
N PRO A 262 -17.18 14.02 4.23
CA PRO A 262 -17.94 14.04 5.47
C PRO A 262 -19.42 13.71 5.22
N VAL A 263 -19.99 12.83 6.05
CA VAL A 263 -21.44 12.60 6.01
C VAL A 263 -22.17 13.81 6.60
N PRO A 264 -23.38 14.17 6.10
CA PRO A 264 -24.11 15.33 6.57
C PRO A 264 -24.44 15.28 8.07
N THR A 265 -24.65 14.09 8.61
CA THR A 265 -24.89 13.83 10.03
C THR A 265 -24.17 12.53 10.41
N PRO A 266 -23.20 12.57 11.31
CA PRO A 266 -22.56 11.37 11.82
C PRO A 266 -23.58 10.44 12.49
N PHE A 267 -23.37 9.12 12.37
CA PHE A 267 -24.29 8.11 12.89
C PHE A 267 -23.55 6.94 13.51
N GLY A 268 -24.14 6.36 14.58
CA GLY A 268 -23.62 5.17 15.23
C GLY A 268 -23.67 3.95 14.34
N VAL A 269 -22.69 3.06 14.45
CA VAL A 269 -22.53 1.89 13.59
C VAL A 269 -22.23 0.65 14.43
N GLU A 270 -23.12 -0.33 14.41
CA GLU A 270 -22.87 -1.69 14.92
C GLU A 270 -22.77 -2.69 13.77
N GLU A 271 -23.36 -2.37 12.62
CA GLU A 271 -23.30 -3.15 11.39
C GLU A 271 -23.09 -2.22 10.20
N LEU A 272 -22.15 -2.54 9.29
CA LEU A 272 -21.89 -1.75 8.10
C LEU A 272 -21.63 -2.65 6.90
N ASP A 273 -22.42 -2.45 5.83
CA ASP A 273 -22.16 -3.02 4.53
C ASP A 273 -21.22 -2.11 3.72
N ILE A 274 -20.18 -2.69 3.15
CA ILE A 274 -19.20 -2.01 2.29
C ILE A 274 -19.12 -2.75 0.96
N TYR A 275 -19.62 -2.10 -0.09
CA TYR A 275 -19.57 -2.65 -1.43
C TYR A 275 -18.21 -2.44 -2.10
N PRO A 276 -17.89 -3.20 -3.17
CA PRO A 276 -16.66 -2.99 -3.94
C PRO A 276 -16.49 -1.52 -4.36
N GLY A 277 -15.32 -0.94 -4.04
CA GLY A 277 -14.98 0.45 -4.32
C GLY A 277 -15.45 1.47 -3.28
N GLU A 278 -16.31 1.11 -2.33
CA GLU A 278 -16.74 2.03 -1.26
C GLU A 278 -15.66 2.19 -0.19
N ARG A 279 -15.68 3.35 0.46
CA ARG A 279 -14.76 3.72 1.55
C ARG A 279 -15.52 4.43 2.65
N PHE A 280 -15.19 4.10 3.89
CA PHE A 280 -15.75 4.75 5.08
C PHE A 280 -14.65 5.17 6.04
N THR A 281 -14.91 6.19 6.85
CA THR A 281 -14.11 6.53 8.01
C THR A 281 -15.00 6.53 9.24
N ILE A 282 -14.65 5.65 10.17
CA ILE A 282 -15.37 5.43 11.42
C ILE A 282 -14.41 5.74 12.56
N LEU A 283 -14.85 6.52 13.56
CA LEU A 283 -14.14 6.60 14.84
C LEU A 283 -14.67 5.51 15.76
N ILE A 284 -13.75 4.81 16.40
CA ILE A 284 -14.03 3.93 17.53
C ILE A 284 -13.34 4.47 18.78
N SER A 285 -13.99 4.32 19.94
CA SER A 285 -13.50 4.80 21.23
C SER A 285 -13.66 3.69 22.26
N PRO A 286 -12.76 2.68 22.24
CA PRO A 286 -12.86 1.54 23.15
C PRO A 286 -12.67 1.98 24.60
N ASP A 287 -13.41 1.37 25.50
CA ASP A 287 -13.22 1.52 26.94
C ASP A 287 -11.82 1.03 27.40
N ALA A 288 -11.45 1.42 28.62
CA ALA A 288 -10.24 0.91 29.27
C ALA A 288 -10.24 -0.62 29.34
N GLU A 289 -9.07 -1.21 29.08
CA GLU A 289 -8.86 -2.66 29.12
C GLU A 289 -9.66 -3.44 28.04
N TYR A 290 -10.18 -2.73 27.00
CA TYR A 290 -10.85 -3.43 25.91
C TYR A 290 -9.88 -4.39 25.19
N ASP A 291 -10.32 -5.63 25.03
CA ASP A 291 -9.66 -6.65 24.18
C ASP A 291 -10.73 -7.47 23.48
N GLY A 292 -10.99 -7.17 22.25
CA GLY A 292 -12.04 -7.79 21.45
C GLY A 292 -11.75 -7.75 19.95
N THR A 293 -12.74 -8.11 19.16
CA THR A 293 -12.59 -8.17 17.70
C THR A 293 -13.77 -7.50 16.99
N ILE A 294 -13.47 -6.91 15.83
CA ILE A 294 -14.46 -6.62 14.79
C ILE A 294 -14.52 -7.83 13.88
N GLU A 295 -15.72 -8.38 13.63
CA GLU A 295 -15.93 -9.41 12.65
C GLU A 295 -16.09 -8.78 11.26
N VAL A 296 -15.32 -9.30 10.29
CA VAL A 296 -15.34 -8.91 8.88
C VAL A 296 -15.88 -10.07 8.08
N GLN A 297 -17.15 -10.00 7.73
CA GLN A 297 -17.84 -11.02 6.95
C GLN A 297 -17.73 -10.74 5.46
N SER A 298 -17.52 -11.78 4.67
CA SER A 298 -17.63 -11.75 3.19
C SER A 298 -18.92 -12.44 2.75
N TRP A 299 -19.68 -11.78 1.88
CA TRP A 299 -20.96 -12.25 1.38
C TRP A 299 -20.96 -12.29 -0.14
N ASP A 300 -21.34 -13.43 -0.72
CA ASP A 300 -21.54 -13.56 -2.16
C ASP A 300 -22.68 -12.62 -2.63
N MET A 301 -22.38 -11.72 -3.54
CA MET A 301 -23.33 -10.71 -4.00
C MET A 301 -24.40 -11.28 -4.96
N VAL A 302 -24.12 -12.42 -5.60
CA VAL A 302 -25.05 -13.08 -6.52
C VAL A 302 -26.11 -13.85 -5.74
N ASN A 303 -25.66 -14.70 -4.81
CA ASN A 303 -26.54 -15.57 -4.04
C ASN A 303 -27.04 -14.93 -2.74
N ARG A 304 -26.37 -13.85 -2.30
CA ARG A 304 -26.57 -13.18 -1.00
C ARG A 304 -26.35 -14.14 0.18
N GLU A 305 -25.36 -15.00 0.03
CA GLU A 305 -25.00 -15.99 1.05
C GLU A 305 -23.72 -15.56 1.75
N TYR A 306 -23.66 -15.81 3.06
CA TYR A 306 -22.45 -15.70 3.85
C TYR A 306 -21.41 -16.72 3.36
N VAL A 307 -20.16 -16.27 3.21
CA VAL A 307 -19.06 -17.09 2.69
C VAL A 307 -17.97 -17.30 3.73
N HIS A 308 -17.51 -16.21 4.38
CA HIS A 308 -16.33 -16.26 5.25
C HIS A 308 -16.36 -15.15 6.31
N SER A 309 -15.65 -15.35 7.44
CA SER A 309 -15.35 -14.32 8.42
C SER A 309 -13.86 -14.25 8.74
N ASN A 310 -13.37 -13.03 8.80
CA ASN A 310 -12.10 -12.65 9.40
C ASN A 310 -12.36 -11.84 10.68
N PHE A 311 -11.38 -11.78 11.59
CA PHE A 311 -11.50 -11.08 12.86
C PHE A 311 -10.33 -10.12 13.06
N VAL A 312 -10.62 -8.82 13.10
CA VAL A 312 -9.64 -7.77 13.39
C VAL A 312 -9.63 -7.49 14.88
N ARG A 313 -8.51 -7.76 15.54
CA ARG A 313 -8.39 -7.57 16.98
C ARG A 313 -8.13 -6.10 17.32
N ILE A 314 -8.84 -5.63 18.36
CA ILE A 314 -8.66 -4.30 18.92
C ILE A 314 -8.35 -4.49 20.40
N ARG A 315 -7.34 -3.80 20.90
CA ARG A 315 -6.95 -3.86 22.31
C ARG A 315 -6.48 -2.51 22.85
N ASP A 316 -6.55 -2.32 24.16
CA ASP A 316 -5.91 -1.21 24.81
C ASP A 316 -4.40 -1.24 24.60
N ALA A 317 -3.80 -0.09 24.30
CA ALA A 317 -2.37 0.08 24.17
C ALA A 317 -1.61 -0.30 25.46
N ALA A 318 -2.24 -0.13 26.63
CA ALA A 318 -1.66 -0.50 27.91
C ALA A 318 -1.52 -2.02 28.09
N LEU A 319 -2.37 -2.83 27.45
CA LEU A 319 -2.29 -4.29 27.48
C LEU A 319 -1.11 -4.88 26.68
N ASN A 320 -0.42 -4.05 25.91
CA ASN A 320 0.79 -4.43 25.18
C ASN A 320 2.02 -4.69 26.07
N ILE A 321 1.96 -4.50 27.38
CA ILE A 321 3.10 -4.62 28.30
C ILE A 321 3.53 -6.10 28.54
N GLY A 322 2.86 -7.06 27.97
CA GLY A 322 3.13 -8.49 28.20
C GLY A 322 3.31 -9.38 26.98
N ASP A 323 3.06 -8.88 25.79
CA ASP A 323 3.46 -9.61 24.58
C ASP A 323 4.99 -9.53 24.46
N PRO A 324 5.67 -10.68 24.22
CA PRO A 324 7.04 -10.58 23.77
C PRO A 324 6.98 -9.65 22.56
N GLN A 325 7.55 -8.46 22.70
CA GLN A 325 7.73 -7.56 21.59
C GLN A 325 8.25 -8.43 20.45
N ILE A 326 7.41 -8.69 19.43
CA ILE A 326 7.95 -8.94 18.11
C ILE A 326 8.60 -7.60 17.82
N GLN A 327 9.86 -7.46 18.28
CA GLN A 327 10.70 -6.35 17.84
C GLN A 327 10.67 -6.51 16.34
N GLU A 328 10.06 -5.55 15.66
CA GLU A 328 10.19 -5.47 14.21
C GLU A 328 11.67 -5.67 13.93
N PRO A 329 12.04 -6.61 13.06
CA PRO A 329 13.44 -6.85 12.82
C PRO A 329 14.05 -5.51 12.40
N LEU A 330 15.02 -5.04 13.20
CA LEU A 330 15.68 -3.77 12.95
C LEU A 330 16.21 -3.79 11.52
N SER A 331 15.98 -2.73 10.75
CA SER A 331 16.27 -2.74 9.34
C SER A 331 17.76 -2.66 9.05
N LEU A 332 18.21 -3.48 8.11
CA LEU A 332 19.54 -3.40 7.51
C LEU A 332 19.49 -2.55 6.24
N SER A 333 20.58 -1.87 5.96
CA SER A 333 20.85 -1.30 4.65
C SER A 333 21.81 -2.23 3.89
N ILE A 334 21.43 -2.66 2.69
CA ILE A 334 22.26 -3.52 1.82
C ILE A 334 22.56 -2.78 0.52
N SER A 335 23.84 -2.67 0.17
CA SER A 335 24.26 -2.04 -1.07
C SER A 335 25.54 -2.69 -1.66
N PRO A 336 25.66 -2.76 -3.01
CA PRO A 336 24.61 -2.52 -3.99
C PRO A 336 23.51 -3.58 -3.91
N ASN A 337 22.31 -3.23 -4.33
CA ASN A 337 21.17 -4.14 -4.48
C ASN A 337 20.39 -3.72 -5.74
N PRO A 338 20.36 -4.53 -6.81
CA PRO A 338 21.01 -5.84 -6.99
C PRO A 338 22.55 -5.83 -6.92
N SER A 339 23.13 -6.97 -6.56
CA SER A 339 24.59 -7.14 -6.48
C SER A 339 25.06 -8.41 -7.16
N ARG A 340 26.30 -8.38 -7.75
CA ARG A 340 26.88 -9.56 -8.40
C ARG A 340 27.77 -10.39 -7.47
N ASP A 341 28.69 -9.76 -6.77
CA ASP A 341 29.76 -10.48 -6.10
C ASP A 341 29.86 -10.18 -4.60
N VAL A 342 29.57 -8.96 -4.16
CA VAL A 342 29.75 -8.52 -2.78
C VAL A 342 28.65 -7.55 -2.38
N ILE A 343 28.06 -7.77 -1.21
CA ILE A 343 27.15 -6.83 -0.56
C ILE A 343 27.82 -6.17 0.64
N SER A 344 27.55 -4.89 0.83
CA SER A 344 27.85 -4.16 2.07
C SER A 344 26.55 -4.04 2.87
N VAL A 345 26.60 -4.47 4.12
CA VAL A 345 25.45 -4.51 5.03
C VAL A 345 25.75 -3.57 6.19
N HIS A 346 24.75 -2.73 6.54
CA HIS A 346 24.87 -1.79 7.66
C HIS A 346 23.61 -1.85 8.52
N SER A 347 23.78 -1.86 9.85
CA SER A 347 22.65 -1.64 10.76
C SER A 347 22.23 -0.16 10.69
N LYS A 348 20.95 0.13 10.54
CA LYS A 348 20.46 1.51 10.45
C LYS A 348 20.51 2.25 11.80
N ASP A 349 20.53 1.52 12.89
CA ASP A 349 20.62 2.06 14.26
C ASP A 349 22.07 2.20 14.79
N GLY A 350 23.06 1.80 13.98
CA GLY A 350 24.48 1.90 14.32
C GLY A 350 24.97 0.89 15.34
N ARG A 351 24.17 -0.12 15.71
CA ARG A 351 24.58 -1.19 16.63
C ARG A 351 25.31 -2.29 15.88
N ASP A 352 26.12 -3.04 16.62
CA ASP A 352 26.86 -4.16 16.05
C ASP A 352 25.90 -5.27 15.58
N LEU A 353 26.24 -5.80 14.42
CA LEU A 353 25.68 -7.04 13.91
C LEU A 353 26.43 -8.20 14.58
N ALA A 354 25.75 -9.34 14.75
CA ALA A 354 26.42 -10.50 15.36
C ALA A 354 26.32 -11.72 14.42
N ASP A 355 25.59 -12.76 14.80
CA ASP A 355 25.41 -13.93 13.94
C ASP A 355 24.47 -13.58 12.79
N TRP A 356 24.93 -13.81 11.57
CA TRP A 356 24.12 -13.55 10.38
C TRP A 356 23.92 -14.80 9.54
N THR A 357 22.81 -14.87 8.85
CA THR A 357 22.43 -15.99 7.99
C THR A 357 21.77 -15.47 6.70
N ILE A 358 22.13 -16.07 5.58
CA ILE A 358 21.48 -15.84 4.28
C ILE A 358 20.57 -17.04 3.96
N TYR A 359 19.32 -16.75 3.62
CA TYR A 359 18.32 -17.70 3.16
C TYR A 359 17.97 -17.43 1.70
N ASN A 360 17.63 -18.47 0.94
CA ASN A 360 17.00 -18.32 -0.37
C ASN A 360 15.50 -18.01 -0.26
N ALA A 361 14.83 -17.82 -1.38
CA ALA A 361 13.40 -17.51 -1.44
C ALA A 361 12.50 -18.63 -0.84
N SER A 362 12.99 -19.89 -0.80
CA SER A 362 12.27 -21.01 -0.17
C SER A 362 12.52 -21.14 1.34
N GLY A 363 13.24 -20.19 1.96
CA GLY A 363 13.57 -20.23 3.39
C GLY A 363 14.70 -21.19 3.76
N GLN A 364 15.38 -21.80 2.79
CA GLN A 364 16.51 -22.67 3.04
C GLN A 364 17.74 -21.81 3.38
N MET A 365 18.43 -22.15 4.47
CA MET A 365 19.71 -21.54 4.84
C MET A 365 20.78 -21.89 3.78
N ILE A 366 21.43 -20.87 3.23
CA ILE A 366 22.49 -21.00 2.23
C ILE A 366 23.86 -20.86 2.86
N THR A 367 24.04 -19.83 3.68
CA THR A 367 25.31 -19.56 4.37
C THR A 367 25.07 -18.75 5.63
N ASN A 368 26.05 -18.77 6.54
CA ASN A 368 26.02 -17.97 7.75
C ASN A 368 27.42 -17.46 8.11
N GLY A 369 27.49 -16.59 9.09
CA GLY A 369 28.74 -16.08 9.63
C GLY A 369 28.53 -15.22 10.85
N HIS A 370 29.60 -14.56 11.30
CA HIS A 370 29.59 -13.71 12.49
C HIS A 370 30.28 -12.38 12.20
N CYS A 371 29.78 -11.28 12.81
CA CYS A 371 30.34 -9.93 12.68
C CYS A 371 30.13 -9.15 13.97
N ASN A 372 31.19 -8.58 14.53
CA ASN A 372 31.13 -7.70 15.71
C ASN A 372 31.38 -6.24 15.29
N ALA A 373 30.57 -5.71 14.39
CA ALA A 373 30.61 -4.33 13.91
C ALA A 373 29.25 -3.92 13.38
N PRO A 374 28.92 -2.61 13.34
CA PRO A 374 27.66 -2.11 12.79
C PRO A 374 27.58 -2.24 11.25
N SER A 375 28.64 -2.71 10.61
CA SER A 375 28.68 -2.95 9.18
C SER A 375 29.60 -4.12 8.82
N MET A 376 29.24 -4.82 7.72
CA MET A 376 30.03 -5.93 7.18
C MET A 376 29.98 -5.98 5.67
N ARG A 377 30.92 -6.70 5.06
CA ARG A 377 30.89 -7.05 3.64
C ARG A 377 30.80 -8.56 3.51
N ILE A 378 29.90 -9.02 2.69
CA ILE A 378 29.67 -10.45 2.44
C ILE A 378 29.95 -10.74 0.98
N ASP A 379 30.82 -11.71 0.71
CA ASP A 379 31.01 -12.26 -0.64
C ASP A 379 29.81 -13.16 -0.95
N ILE A 380 29.09 -12.82 -2.03
CA ILE A 380 27.93 -13.54 -2.54
C ILE A 380 28.16 -14.09 -3.95
N SER A 381 29.42 -14.12 -4.43
CA SER A 381 29.75 -14.57 -5.79
C SER A 381 29.34 -16.01 -6.08
N PHE A 382 29.26 -16.83 -5.03
CA PHE A 382 28.86 -18.23 -5.10
C PHE A 382 27.32 -18.46 -5.14
N LEU A 383 26.53 -17.42 -4.92
CA LEU A 383 25.07 -17.52 -4.98
C LEU A 383 24.62 -17.57 -6.45
N GLU A 384 23.55 -18.27 -6.71
CA GLU A 384 22.85 -18.23 -7.99
C GLU A 384 22.06 -16.92 -8.14
N SER A 385 21.68 -16.53 -9.36
CA SER A 385 20.82 -15.35 -9.55
C SER A 385 19.45 -15.59 -8.93
N GLY A 386 19.00 -14.66 -8.09
CA GLY A 386 17.75 -14.81 -7.35
C GLY A 386 17.63 -13.85 -6.17
N SER A 387 16.52 -13.98 -5.46
CA SER A 387 16.24 -13.22 -4.25
C SER A 387 16.68 -13.96 -2.99
N TYR A 388 17.26 -13.21 -2.06
CA TYR A 388 17.79 -13.73 -0.81
C TYR A 388 17.38 -12.86 0.36
N ILE A 389 17.31 -13.45 1.54
CA ILE A 389 17.06 -12.76 2.80
C ILE A 389 18.32 -12.88 3.64
N LEU A 390 18.83 -11.74 4.12
CA LEU A 390 19.85 -11.68 5.15
C LEU A 390 19.17 -11.41 6.50
N GLU A 391 19.45 -12.25 7.47
CA GLU A 391 19.06 -12.08 8.86
C GLU A 391 20.31 -11.96 9.73
N SER A 392 20.30 -11.07 10.73
CA SER A 392 21.36 -10.99 11.74
C SER A 392 20.74 -10.91 13.12
N ILE A 393 21.32 -11.63 14.09
CA ILE A 393 20.81 -11.72 15.46
C ILE A 393 21.92 -11.32 16.41
N ASN A 394 21.65 -10.29 17.26
CA ASN A 394 22.55 -9.87 18.32
C ASN A 394 21.80 -9.80 19.66
N GLY A 395 21.98 -10.82 20.49
CA GLY A 395 21.19 -11.01 21.71
C GLY A 395 19.70 -11.17 21.38
N ASP A 396 18.87 -10.31 21.94
CA ASP A 396 17.42 -10.30 21.69
C ASP A 396 17.03 -9.48 20.45
N GLN A 397 18.01 -8.90 19.74
CA GLN A 397 17.78 -8.05 18.58
C GLN A 397 17.91 -8.84 17.30
N LYS A 398 16.89 -8.71 16.44
CA LYS A 398 16.81 -9.36 15.14
C LYS A 398 16.79 -8.30 14.05
N TYR A 399 17.69 -8.42 13.10
CA TYR A 399 17.81 -7.56 11.90
C TYR A 399 17.47 -8.38 10.68
N ARG A 400 16.81 -7.79 9.70
CA ARG A 400 16.46 -8.48 8.47
C ARG A 400 16.44 -7.54 7.28
N ALA A 401 16.94 -7.99 6.13
CA ALA A 401 16.77 -7.32 4.86
C ALA A 401 16.85 -8.30 3.69
N ARG A 402 16.24 -7.94 2.57
CA ARG A 402 16.27 -8.69 1.32
C ARG A 402 17.30 -8.08 0.36
N PHE A 403 17.93 -8.91 -0.46
CA PHE A 403 18.75 -8.48 -1.58
C PHE A 403 18.58 -9.41 -2.78
N VAL A 404 18.98 -8.91 -3.96
CA VAL A 404 18.95 -9.63 -5.23
C VAL A 404 20.37 -9.86 -5.72
N LYS A 405 20.66 -11.10 -6.11
CA LYS A 405 21.90 -11.52 -6.74
C LYS A 405 21.76 -11.53 -8.27
#